data_87cb9052feee3884059b28429709e8ab
#
_entry.id   87cb9052feee3884059b28429709e8ab
#
_cell.length_a   1.000
_cell.length_b   1.000
_cell.length_c   1.000
_cell.angle_alpha   90.00
_cell.angle_beta   90.00
_cell.angle_gamma   90.00
#
_symmetry.space_group_name_H-M   'P 1'
#
loop_
_entity.id
_entity.type
_entity.pdbx_description
1 polymer ?
#
loop_
_entity_poly.entity_id
_entity_poly.type
_entity_poly.pdbx_seq_one_letter_code
_entity_poly.pdbx_strand_id
1 'polypeptide(L)'
;MLDETGLWRDVVEMPSTLRATLEEDVEELAALVGADSVRRVVASGNGAAYYVAVALWLASLESGKGPELVAVPSGLLARGAFAWRPGDVFLAVSSSGEFRDLVEAVDGGAPAPYGAVTANAGSTLGARAGARALVSVPSQRAVTHTQAFCGGVVAALRMWAAVTADDDLDAALRRLPHELERTVGRARAWADELGAPEPETAVVFASGSGWAAALEAALLLKEVALVPAEGVETREGATSAMMALAPGALALSLPAGAGDDPLLAEAEEICAGQGARVLRGPGGETSDRRLAAVSTFPAAAALAAHIGLQRGLDVDRPAWTDAYYRVARRAG
;
A
#
# COMPACT_ATOMS: atom_id res chain seq x y z
N MET A 1 -20.52 0.54 15.59
CA MET A 1 -19.89 -0.81 15.36
C MET A 1 -19.10 -0.76 14.06
N LEU A 2 -18.11 -1.67 13.86
CA LEU A 2 -17.24 -1.65 12.68
C LEU A 2 -18.01 -1.62 11.36
N ASP A 3 -19.06 -2.44 11.23
CA ASP A 3 -19.90 -2.55 10.01
C ASP A 3 -20.68 -1.26 9.65
N GLU A 4 -20.77 -0.32 10.57
CA GLU A 4 -21.48 0.95 10.34
C GLU A 4 -20.55 2.03 9.76
N THR A 5 -19.23 1.82 9.83
CA THR A 5 -18.25 2.78 9.33
C THR A 5 -18.16 2.76 7.82
N GLY A 6 -17.91 3.93 7.23
CA GLY A 6 -17.62 4.08 5.81
C GLY A 6 -16.35 3.34 5.43
N LEU A 7 -15.31 3.43 6.26
CA LEU A 7 -14.03 2.74 6.09
C LEU A 7 -14.21 1.23 5.91
N TRP A 8 -14.99 0.57 6.80
CA TRP A 8 -15.18 -0.86 6.68
C TRP A 8 -16.05 -1.24 5.48
N ARG A 9 -17.06 -0.44 5.15
CA ARG A 9 -17.85 -0.64 3.91
C ARG A 9 -16.98 -0.53 2.66
N ASP A 10 -16.02 0.39 2.63
CA ASP A 10 -15.04 0.48 1.55
C ASP A 10 -14.15 -0.78 1.48
N VAL A 11 -13.77 -1.37 2.62
CA VAL A 11 -13.04 -2.66 2.67
C VAL A 11 -13.89 -3.81 2.15
N VAL A 12 -15.18 -3.87 2.50
CA VAL A 12 -16.11 -4.91 2.01
C VAL A 12 -16.31 -4.82 0.49
N GLU A 13 -16.30 -3.63 -0.09
CA GLU A 13 -16.43 -3.40 -1.54
C GLU A 13 -15.13 -3.61 -2.32
N MET A 14 -14.00 -3.73 -1.65
CA MET A 14 -12.68 -3.86 -2.26
C MET A 14 -12.57 -4.99 -3.31
N PRO A 15 -13.12 -6.21 -3.11
CA PRO A 15 -13.10 -7.25 -4.14
C PRO A 15 -13.73 -6.81 -5.47
N SER A 16 -14.80 -6.01 -5.44
CA SER A 16 -15.42 -5.48 -6.67
C SER A 16 -14.58 -4.40 -7.33
N THR A 17 -13.94 -3.54 -6.54
CA THR A 17 -12.95 -2.55 -7.00
C THR A 17 -11.79 -3.23 -7.72
N LEU A 18 -11.26 -4.33 -7.15
CA LEU A 18 -10.15 -5.06 -7.80
C LEU A 18 -10.58 -5.72 -9.11
N ARG A 19 -11.79 -6.31 -9.18
CA ARG A 19 -12.32 -6.84 -10.44
C ARG A 19 -12.38 -5.76 -11.51
N ALA A 20 -12.97 -4.61 -11.18
CA ALA A 20 -13.08 -3.49 -12.11
C ALA A 20 -11.69 -2.96 -12.54
N THR A 21 -10.73 -2.87 -11.60
CA THR A 21 -9.35 -2.45 -11.92
C THR A 21 -8.64 -3.47 -12.83
N LEU A 22 -8.91 -4.76 -12.68
CA LEU A 22 -8.34 -5.80 -13.54
C LEU A 22 -8.89 -5.78 -14.98
N GLU A 23 -10.02 -5.15 -15.24
CA GLU A 23 -10.57 -4.95 -16.59
C GLU A 23 -10.00 -3.70 -17.29
N GLU A 24 -9.37 -2.79 -16.55
CA GLU A 24 -8.74 -1.60 -17.13
C GLU A 24 -7.52 -1.98 -17.98
N ASP A 25 -7.29 -1.22 -19.05
CA ASP A 25 -6.14 -1.46 -19.93
C ASP A 25 -4.84 -0.97 -19.28
N VAL A 26 -3.78 -1.77 -19.41
CA VAL A 26 -2.42 -1.45 -18.95
C VAL A 26 -1.37 -1.57 -20.05
N GLU A 27 -1.77 -1.92 -21.29
CA GLU A 27 -0.85 -2.24 -22.37
C GLU A 27 0.03 -1.06 -22.78
N GLU A 28 -0.54 0.14 -22.90
CA GLU A 28 0.22 1.35 -23.24
C GLU A 28 1.25 1.67 -22.14
N LEU A 29 0.88 1.52 -20.86
CA LEU A 29 1.80 1.75 -19.76
C LEU A 29 2.87 0.68 -19.69
N ALA A 30 2.53 -0.58 -19.93
CA ALA A 30 3.48 -1.67 -19.98
C ALA A 30 4.47 -1.48 -21.16
N ALA A 31 3.99 -1.04 -22.33
CA ALA A 31 4.86 -0.72 -23.47
C ALA A 31 5.82 0.45 -23.18
N LEU A 32 5.35 1.50 -22.48
CA LEU A 32 6.18 2.62 -22.08
C LEU A 32 7.29 2.19 -21.10
N VAL A 33 6.93 1.41 -20.07
CA VAL A 33 7.84 0.96 -19.00
C VAL A 33 8.79 -0.13 -19.50
N GLY A 34 8.31 -1.03 -20.34
CA GLY A 34 9.06 -2.17 -20.89
C GLY A 34 9.84 -1.89 -22.16
N ALA A 35 9.88 -0.64 -22.65
CA ALA A 35 10.61 -0.32 -23.87
C ALA A 35 12.12 -0.60 -23.73
N ASP A 36 12.76 -1.08 -24.79
CA ASP A 36 14.19 -1.44 -24.81
C ASP A 36 15.14 -0.31 -24.39
N SER A 37 14.70 0.93 -24.57
CA SER A 37 15.46 2.14 -24.15
C SER A 37 15.39 2.41 -22.65
N VAL A 38 14.43 1.81 -21.93
CA VAL A 38 14.26 2.01 -20.50
C VAL A 38 15.28 1.19 -19.73
N ARG A 39 16.05 1.87 -18.89
CA ARG A 39 17.04 1.26 -18.02
C ARG A 39 16.57 1.21 -16.59
N ARG A 40 15.84 2.26 -16.17
CA ARG A 40 15.34 2.38 -14.80
C ARG A 40 13.96 3.02 -14.77
N VAL A 41 13.07 2.43 -13.98
CA VAL A 41 11.76 2.99 -13.62
C VAL A 41 11.86 3.64 -12.25
N VAL A 42 11.56 4.92 -12.17
CA VAL A 42 11.51 5.67 -10.91
C VAL A 42 10.05 5.83 -10.53
N ALA A 43 9.58 4.97 -9.63
CA ALA A 43 8.21 5.02 -9.13
C ALA A 43 8.12 5.93 -7.91
N SER A 44 7.09 6.78 -7.84
CA SER A 44 6.92 7.70 -6.72
C SER A 44 5.46 7.99 -6.42
N GLY A 45 5.20 8.27 -5.16
CA GLY A 45 3.92 8.64 -4.60
C GLY A 45 4.10 9.35 -3.27
N ASN A 46 3.00 9.54 -2.53
CA ASN A 46 3.04 10.04 -1.17
C ASN A 46 2.05 9.26 -0.30
N GLY A 47 2.39 8.98 0.98
CA GLY A 47 1.59 8.15 1.86
C GLY A 47 1.30 6.78 1.25
N ALA A 48 0.05 6.34 1.26
CA ALA A 48 -0.40 5.09 0.65
C ALA A 48 0.05 4.92 -0.82
N ALA A 49 0.03 6.00 -1.61
CA ALA A 49 0.51 5.94 -3.01
C ALA A 49 2.02 5.68 -3.11
N TYR A 50 2.83 6.13 -2.15
CA TYR A 50 4.24 5.75 -2.09
C TYR A 50 4.40 4.27 -1.75
N TYR A 51 3.54 3.72 -0.89
CA TYR A 51 3.59 2.30 -0.56
C TYR A 51 3.12 1.40 -1.71
N VAL A 52 2.28 1.91 -2.63
CA VAL A 52 2.06 1.25 -3.94
C VAL A 52 3.37 1.16 -4.73
N ALA A 53 4.13 2.25 -4.81
CA ALA A 53 5.43 2.24 -5.49
C ALA A 53 6.43 1.29 -4.80
N VAL A 54 6.42 1.22 -3.47
CA VAL A 54 7.23 0.25 -2.69
C VAL A 54 6.80 -1.19 -2.98
N ALA A 55 5.50 -1.49 -3.02
CA ALA A 55 5.00 -2.83 -3.34
C ALA A 55 5.47 -3.28 -4.73
N LEU A 56 5.40 -2.39 -5.71
CA LEU A 56 5.89 -2.64 -7.06
C LEU A 56 7.41 -2.85 -7.09
N TRP A 57 8.17 -2.02 -6.36
CA TRP A 57 9.63 -2.18 -6.24
C TRP A 57 10.00 -3.53 -5.64
N LEU A 58 9.39 -3.93 -4.52
CA LEU A 58 9.65 -5.21 -3.86
C LEU A 58 9.30 -6.39 -4.78
N ALA A 59 8.17 -6.33 -5.49
CA ALA A 59 7.80 -7.34 -6.46
C ALA A 59 8.81 -7.44 -7.62
N SER A 60 9.40 -6.31 -8.05
CA SER A 60 10.44 -6.31 -9.08
C SER A 60 11.72 -6.99 -8.62
N LEU A 61 12.10 -6.83 -7.35
CA LEU A 61 13.25 -7.52 -6.76
C LEU A 61 13.06 -9.04 -6.71
N GLU A 62 11.84 -9.50 -6.40
CA GLU A 62 11.53 -10.93 -6.38
C GLU A 62 11.47 -11.55 -7.78
N SER A 63 10.99 -10.80 -8.78
CA SER A 63 10.93 -11.31 -10.17
C SER A 63 12.30 -11.42 -10.83
N GLY A 64 13.23 -10.54 -10.49
CA GLY A 64 14.55 -10.43 -11.12
C GLY A 64 14.51 -10.17 -12.63
N LYS A 65 13.36 -9.72 -13.16
CA LYS A 65 13.11 -9.46 -14.59
C LYS A 65 12.72 -7.99 -14.80
N GLY A 66 12.79 -7.53 -16.05
CA GLY A 66 12.42 -6.17 -16.44
C GLY A 66 13.52 -5.14 -16.16
N PRO A 67 13.25 -3.84 -16.38
CA PRO A 67 14.17 -2.76 -16.06
C PRO A 67 14.37 -2.62 -14.54
N GLU A 68 15.49 -2.00 -14.12
CA GLU A 68 15.69 -1.63 -12.71
C GLU A 68 14.51 -0.77 -12.24
N LEU A 69 13.94 -1.08 -11.08
CA LEU A 69 12.88 -0.29 -10.48
C LEU A 69 13.30 0.22 -9.11
N VAL A 70 13.03 1.50 -8.83
CA VAL A 70 13.29 2.13 -7.54
C VAL A 70 12.06 2.91 -7.08
N ALA A 71 11.73 2.79 -5.80
CA ALA A 71 10.71 3.61 -5.16
C ALA A 71 11.37 4.81 -4.50
N VAL A 72 10.95 6.03 -4.88
CA VAL A 72 11.56 7.28 -4.38
C VAL A 72 10.47 8.17 -3.75
N PRO A 73 10.66 8.68 -2.53
CA PRO A 73 9.72 9.64 -1.93
C PRO A 73 9.54 10.90 -2.79
N SER A 74 8.29 11.35 -2.98
CA SER A 74 7.95 12.45 -3.88
C SER A 74 8.67 13.76 -3.58
N GLY A 75 8.92 14.07 -2.32
CA GLY A 75 9.60 15.28 -1.91
C GLY A 75 11.08 15.37 -2.38
N LEU A 76 11.74 14.24 -2.65
CA LEU A 76 13.10 14.24 -3.23
C LEU A 76 13.06 14.62 -4.72
N LEU A 77 12.02 14.21 -5.42
CA LEU A 77 11.82 14.55 -6.84
C LEU A 77 11.44 16.03 -7.01
N ALA A 78 10.46 16.51 -6.24
CA ALA A 78 9.97 17.89 -6.31
C ALA A 78 11.06 18.94 -5.99
N ARG A 79 12.00 18.59 -5.12
CA ARG A 79 13.08 19.50 -4.69
C ARG A 79 14.35 19.39 -5.53
N GLY A 80 14.33 18.61 -6.62
CA GLY A 80 15.51 18.44 -7.48
C GLY A 80 16.68 17.71 -6.79
N ALA A 81 16.41 17.00 -5.67
CA ALA A 81 17.43 16.22 -4.98
C ALA A 81 17.69 14.86 -5.65
N PHE A 82 16.98 14.56 -6.73
CA PHE A 82 17.12 13.31 -7.49
C PHE A 82 17.71 13.60 -8.88
N ALA A 83 18.78 12.87 -9.21
CA ALA A 83 19.43 13.00 -10.51
C ALA A 83 18.81 12.01 -11.52
N TRP A 84 18.08 12.56 -12.49
CA TRP A 84 17.58 11.82 -13.63
C TRP A 84 18.73 11.40 -14.57
N ARG A 85 18.61 10.23 -15.18
CA ARG A 85 19.61 9.63 -16.07
C ARG A 85 18.99 9.31 -17.42
N PRO A 86 19.78 9.25 -18.50
CA PRO A 86 19.30 8.71 -19.78
C PRO A 86 18.77 7.27 -19.60
N GLY A 87 17.58 6.99 -20.10
CA GLY A 87 16.90 5.72 -19.95
C GLY A 87 16.06 5.60 -18.68
N ASP A 88 15.92 6.66 -17.88
CA ASP A 88 14.92 6.71 -16.80
C ASP A 88 13.52 6.93 -17.38
N VAL A 89 12.54 6.26 -16.79
CA VAL A 89 11.10 6.54 -16.94
C VAL A 89 10.53 6.87 -15.58
N PHE A 90 9.78 7.94 -15.49
CA PHE A 90 9.04 8.29 -14.27
C PHE A 90 7.69 7.58 -14.24
N LEU A 91 7.34 6.97 -13.11
CA LEU A 91 6.04 6.40 -12.84
C LEU A 91 5.39 7.12 -11.64
N ALA A 92 4.45 8.00 -11.91
CA ALA A 92 3.72 8.74 -10.90
C ALA A 92 2.55 7.91 -10.37
N VAL A 93 2.49 7.68 -9.06
CA VAL A 93 1.39 6.98 -8.39
C VAL A 93 0.60 8.00 -7.56
N SER A 94 -0.65 8.23 -7.93
CA SER A 94 -1.53 9.17 -7.22
C SER A 94 -2.99 8.90 -7.51
N SER A 95 -3.77 8.50 -6.53
CA SER A 95 -5.21 8.24 -6.70
C SER A 95 -5.93 9.47 -7.27
N SER A 96 -5.76 10.65 -6.66
CA SER A 96 -6.36 11.90 -7.14
C SER A 96 -5.72 12.43 -8.42
N GLY A 97 -4.44 12.12 -8.66
CA GLY A 97 -3.62 12.70 -9.72
C GLY A 97 -3.30 14.19 -9.55
N GLU A 98 -3.50 14.73 -8.33
CA GLU A 98 -3.33 16.16 -8.00
C GLU A 98 -2.28 16.40 -6.89
N PHE A 99 -1.53 15.35 -6.49
CA PHE A 99 -0.58 15.51 -5.41
C PHE A 99 0.54 16.47 -5.79
N ARG A 100 0.72 17.53 -4.99
CA ARG A 100 1.58 18.68 -5.28
C ARG A 100 3.00 18.29 -5.68
N ASP A 101 3.68 17.49 -4.88
CA ASP A 101 5.09 17.15 -5.10
C ASP A 101 5.30 16.39 -6.43
N LEU A 102 4.34 15.52 -6.82
CA LEU A 102 4.43 14.80 -8.10
C LEU A 102 4.22 15.74 -9.30
N VAL A 103 3.27 16.69 -9.18
CA VAL A 103 3.05 17.71 -10.21
C VAL A 103 4.29 18.61 -10.32
N GLU A 104 4.89 19.04 -9.20
CA GLU A 104 6.13 19.80 -9.16
C GLU A 104 7.31 19.02 -9.75
N ALA A 105 7.40 17.70 -9.53
CA ALA A 105 8.43 16.86 -10.15
C ALA A 105 8.31 16.84 -11.68
N VAL A 106 7.07 16.70 -12.20
CA VAL A 106 6.81 16.76 -13.66
C VAL A 106 7.13 18.15 -14.23
N ASP A 107 6.73 19.23 -13.54
CA ASP A 107 7.03 20.60 -13.95
C ASP A 107 8.54 20.91 -13.85
N GLY A 108 9.24 20.27 -12.93
CA GLY A 108 10.66 20.42 -12.66
C GLY A 108 11.59 19.59 -13.54
N GLY A 109 11.07 18.89 -14.55
CA GLY A 109 11.89 18.21 -15.56
C GLY A 109 12.04 16.70 -15.34
N ALA A 110 11.06 16.03 -14.69
CA ALA A 110 10.96 14.57 -14.76
C ALA A 110 10.89 14.09 -16.23
N PRO A 111 11.44 12.91 -16.57
CA PRO A 111 11.43 12.41 -17.95
C PRO A 111 10.02 12.39 -18.55
N ALA A 112 9.93 12.77 -19.83
CA ALA A 112 8.70 12.73 -20.60
C ALA A 112 8.93 11.90 -21.90
N PRO A 113 7.97 11.04 -22.29
CA PRO A 113 6.70 10.76 -21.61
C PRO A 113 6.90 10.04 -20.28
N TYR A 114 5.98 10.25 -19.33
CA TYR A 114 5.94 9.52 -18.05
C TYR A 114 4.68 8.67 -17.94
N GLY A 115 4.71 7.66 -17.08
CA GLY A 115 3.56 6.82 -16.76
C GLY A 115 2.81 7.28 -15.50
N ALA A 116 1.51 6.99 -15.42
CA ALA A 116 0.73 7.24 -14.23
C ALA A 116 -0.12 6.03 -13.81
N VAL A 117 -0.17 5.78 -12.49
CA VAL A 117 -1.17 4.91 -11.85
C VAL A 117 -2.12 5.83 -11.08
N THR A 118 -3.37 5.93 -11.51
CA THR A 118 -4.32 6.92 -10.97
C THR A 118 -5.77 6.46 -11.07
N ALA A 119 -6.64 6.94 -10.19
CA ALA A 119 -8.09 6.76 -10.30
C ALA A 119 -8.76 7.87 -11.13
N ASN A 120 -8.03 8.90 -11.56
CA ASN A 120 -8.58 10.04 -12.27
C ASN A 120 -7.77 10.37 -13.53
N ALA A 121 -8.22 9.83 -14.67
CA ALA A 121 -7.60 10.07 -15.97
C ALA A 121 -7.59 11.56 -16.38
N GLY A 122 -8.57 12.35 -15.92
CA GLY A 122 -8.69 13.78 -16.22
C GLY A 122 -7.90 14.70 -15.29
N SER A 123 -7.23 14.16 -14.28
CA SER A 123 -6.40 14.94 -13.34
C SER A 123 -5.17 15.56 -14.01
N THR A 124 -4.51 16.46 -13.30
CA THR A 124 -3.27 17.10 -13.77
C THR A 124 -2.20 16.08 -14.17
N LEU A 125 -1.96 15.06 -13.36
CA LEU A 125 -1.00 14.00 -13.68
C LEU A 125 -1.55 13.04 -14.73
N GLY A 126 -2.82 12.61 -14.60
CA GLY A 126 -3.43 11.65 -15.51
C GLY A 126 -3.55 12.18 -16.94
N ALA A 127 -3.99 13.40 -17.13
CA ALA A 127 -4.16 14.02 -18.46
C ALA A 127 -2.83 14.28 -19.18
N ARG A 128 -1.74 14.50 -18.43
CA ARG A 128 -0.40 14.79 -18.97
C ARG A 128 0.48 13.56 -19.13
N ALA A 129 0.07 12.42 -18.56
CA ALA A 129 0.82 11.16 -18.69
C ALA A 129 0.82 10.68 -20.14
N GLY A 130 1.94 10.13 -20.58
CA GLY A 130 2.06 9.48 -21.89
C GLY A 130 1.32 8.15 -21.94
N ALA A 131 1.20 7.46 -20.79
CA ALA A 131 0.44 6.22 -20.63
C ALA A 131 -0.06 6.08 -19.18
N ARG A 132 -1.15 5.34 -18.98
CA ARG A 132 -1.82 5.21 -17.67
C ARG A 132 -2.25 3.78 -17.40
N ALA A 133 -2.21 3.39 -16.10
CA ALA A 133 -3.02 2.32 -15.54
C ALA A 133 -4.10 2.94 -14.66
N LEU A 134 -5.36 2.71 -14.97
CA LEU A 134 -6.47 3.26 -14.22
C LEU A 134 -6.82 2.35 -13.03
N VAL A 135 -7.22 2.98 -11.95
CA VAL A 135 -7.73 2.33 -10.75
C VAL A 135 -9.22 2.64 -10.66
N SER A 136 -10.05 1.63 -10.82
CA SER A 136 -11.51 1.80 -10.71
C SER A 136 -11.91 1.85 -9.24
N VAL A 137 -12.30 3.05 -8.76
CA VAL A 137 -12.84 3.24 -7.40
C VAL A 137 -14.27 3.76 -7.53
N PRO A 138 -15.28 2.88 -7.58
CA PRO A 138 -16.66 3.27 -7.85
C PRO A 138 -17.28 4.09 -6.72
N SER A 139 -16.84 3.89 -5.49
CA SER A 139 -17.28 4.65 -4.32
C SER A 139 -16.21 4.64 -3.25
N GLN A 140 -16.04 5.75 -2.57
CA GLN A 140 -15.18 5.87 -1.39
C GLN A 140 -15.91 6.71 -0.35
N ARG A 141 -16.06 6.17 0.85
CA ARG A 141 -16.80 6.79 1.96
C ARG A 141 -15.85 7.41 2.98
N ALA A 142 -14.80 6.68 3.32
CA ALA A 142 -13.79 7.18 4.23
C ALA A 142 -12.75 8.04 3.49
N VAL A 143 -12.18 9.02 4.20
CA VAL A 143 -11.09 9.85 3.67
C VAL A 143 -9.82 9.04 3.48
N THR A 144 -9.59 8.08 4.36
CA THR A 144 -8.43 7.16 4.27
C THR A 144 -8.54 6.26 3.03
N HIS A 145 -7.50 6.27 2.22
CA HIS A 145 -7.48 5.58 0.92
C HIS A 145 -7.33 4.06 1.07
N THR A 146 -8.44 3.33 1.17
CA THR A 146 -8.49 1.86 1.25
C THR A 146 -8.50 1.21 -0.14
N GLN A 147 -9.59 1.40 -0.88
CA GLN A 147 -9.79 0.82 -2.21
C GLN A 147 -8.75 1.34 -3.22
N ALA A 148 -8.42 2.64 -3.16
CA ALA A 148 -7.45 3.25 -4.06
C ALA A 148 -6.02 2.74 -3.83
N PHE A 149 -5.64 2.38 -2.58
CA PHE A 149 -4.37 1.73 -2.29
C PHE A 149 -4.32 0.33 -2.91
N CYS A 150 -5.27 -0.53 -2.57
CA CYS A 150 -5.29 -1.91 -3.06
C CYS A 150 -5.46 -2.00 -4.58
N GLY A 151 -6.32 -1.17 -5.16
CA GLY A 151 -6.47 -1.05 -6.62
C GLY A 151 -5.19 -0.53 -7.27
N GLY A 152 -4.50 0.43 -6.65
CA GLY A 152 -3.21 0.95 -7.11
C GLY A 152 -2.13 -0.13 -7.15
N VAL A 153 -2.03 -0.96 -6.11
CA VAL A 153 -1.12 -2.12 -6.09
C VAL A 153 -1.45 -3.10 -7.21
N VAL A 154 -2.73 -3.44 -7.39
CA VAL A 154 -3.17 -4.37 -8.44
C VAL A 154 -2.88 -3.81 -9.84
N ALA A 155 -3.19 -2.54 -10.11
CA ALA A 155 -2.92 -1.90 -11.40
C ALA A 155 -1.40 -1.88 -11.71
N ALA A 156 -0.57 -1.52 -10.71
CA ALA A 156 0.88 -1.48 -10.85
C ALA A 156 1.49 -2.87 -11.07
N LEU A 157 1.05 -3.89 -10.32
CA LEU A 157 1.54 -5.25 -10.47
C LEU A 157 1.05 -5.90 -11.78
N ARG A 158 -0.16 -5.59 -12.25
CA ARG A 158 -0.65 -6.05 -13.55
C ARG A 158 0.17 -5.48 -14.71
N MET A 159 0.47 -4.19 -14.66
CA MET A 159 1.41 -3.56 -15.59
C MET A 159 2.77 -4.26 -15.55
N TRP A 160 3.29 -4.55 -14.34
CA TRP A 160 4.58 -5.24 -14.19
C TRP A 160 4.58 -6.68 -14.71
N ALA A 161 3.48 -7.42 -14.49
CA ALA A 161 3.30 -8.76 -15.05
C ALA A 161 3.37 -8.72 -16.59
N ALA A 162 2.75 -7.71 -17.21
CA ALA A 162 2.83 -7.53 -18.67
C ALA A 162 4.25 -7.17 -19.13
N VAL A 163 4.97 -6.28 -18.43
CA VAL A 163 6.37 -5.90 -18.74
C VAL A 163 7.31 -7.10 -18.68
N THR A 164 7.10 -7.99 -17.72
CA THR A 164 8.01 -9.12 -17.44
C THR A 164 7.55 -10.44 -18.05
N ALA A 165 6.39 -10.46 -18.73
CA ALA A 165 5.70 -11.66 -19.21
C ALA A 165 5.57 -12.71 -18.07
N ASP A 166 5.10 -12.28 -16.90
CA ASP A 166 4.94 -13.11 -15.71
C ASP A 166 3.50 -13.62 -15.62
N ASP A 167 3.23 -14.74 -16.30
CA ASP A 167 1.91 -15.38 -16.36
C ASP A 167 1.44 -15.85 -14.97
N ASP A 168 2.36 -16.23 -14.08
CA ASP A 168 2.02 -16.67 -12.72
C ASP A 168 1.50 -15.50 -11.89
N LEU A 169 2.13 -14.33 -11.98
CA LEU A 169 1.67 -13.12 -11.33
C LEU A 169 0.31 -12.67 -11.89
N ASP A 170 0.12 -12.66 -13.22
CA ASP A 170 -1.16 -12.30 -13.81
C ASP A 170 -2.28 -13.27 -13.36
N ALA A 171 -2.02 -14.55 -13.34
CA ALA A 171 -2.96 -15.56 -12.85
C ALA A 171 -3.29 -15.39 -11.36
N ALA A 172 -2.30 -15.02 -10.52
CA ALA A 172 -2.51 -14.75 -9.11
C ALA A 172 -3.36 -13.47 -8.91
N LEU A 173 -3.08 -12.41 -9.67
CA LEU A 173 -3.87 -11.18 -9.64
C LEU A 173 -5.35 -11.43 -10.01
N ARG A 174 -5.63 -12.27 -11.02
CA ARG A 174 -7.00 -12.61 -11.40
C ARG A 174 -7.76 -13.39 -10.33
N ARG A 175 -7.09 -14.19 -9.50
CA ARG A 175 -7.71 -14.92 -8.37
C ARG A 175 -7.90 -14.05 -7.14
N LEU A 176 -7.10 -13.02 -6.97
CA LEU A 176 -7.04 -12.18 -5.78
C LEU A 176 -8.40 -11.61 -5.32
N PRO A 177 -9.30 -11.11 -6.18
CA PRO A 177 -10.59 -10.61 -5.73
C PRO A 177 -11.43 -11.66 -4.98
N HIS A 178 -11.44 -12.90 -5.47
CA HIS A 178 -12.16 -13.99 -4.80
C HIS A 178 -11.52 -14.41 -3.48
N GLU A 179 -10.18 -14.46 -3.43
CA GLU A 179 -9.44 -14.73 -2.19
C GLU A 179 -9.67 -13.63 -1.14
N LEU A 180 -9.74 -12.37 -1.61
CA LEU A 180 -9.96 -11.22 -0.74
C LEU A 180 -11.36 -11.21 -0.10
N GLU A 181 -12.40 -11.70 -0.78
CA GLU A 181 -13.75 -11.85 -0.18
C GLU A 181 -13.69 -12.70 1.10
N ARG A 182 -12.95 -13.80 1.06
CA ARG A 182 -12.78 -14.68 2.24
C ARG A 182 -11.91 -14.02 3.31
N THR A 183 -10.87 -13.29 2.90
CA THR A 183 -10.00 -12.58 3.83
C THR A 183 -10.72 -11.46 4.56
N VAL A 184 -11.60 -10.71 3.88
CA VAL A 184 -12.47 -9.70 4.51
C VAL A 184 -13.35 -10.34 5.59
N GLY A 185 -13.97 -11.47 5.31
CA GLY A 185 -14.78 -12.21 6.31
C GLY A 185 -13.96 -12.63 7.52
N ARG A 186 -12.74 -13.18 7.32
CA ARG A 186 -11.83 -13.57 8.41
C ARG A 186 -11.35 -12.36 9.21
N ALA A 187 -10.98 -11.27 8.55
CA ALA A 187 -10.56 -10.05 9.21
C ALA A 187 -11.67 -9.44 10.08
N ARG A 188 -12.93 -9.54 9.60
CA ARG A 188 -14.08 -9.10 10.39
C ARG A 188 -14.28 -9.94 11.64
N ALA A 189 -14.25 -11.28 11.50
CA ALA A 189 -14.37 -12.20 12.65
C ALA A 189 -13.22 -11.99 13.65
N TRP A 190 -11.99 -11.87 13.15
CA TRP A 190 -10.81 -11.60 13.98
C TRP A 190 -10.93 -10.29 14.76
N ALA A 191 -11.48 -9.23 14.15
CA ALA A 191 -11.69 -7.96 14.83
C ALA A 191 -12.63 -8.06 16.04
N ASP A 192 -13.64 -8.97 16.01
CA ASP A 192 -14.56 -9.21 17.13
C ASP A 192 -13.85 -9.87 18.32
N GLU A 193 -12.74 -10.60 18.07
CA GLU A 193 -11.98 -11.32 19.08
C GLU A 193 -10.86 -10.48 19.72
N LEU A 194 -10.56 -9.27 19.17
CA LEU A 194 -9.43 -8.46 19.61
C LEU A 194 -9.54 -7.95 21.06
N GLY A 195 -10.75 -7.89 21.63
CA GLY A 195 -10.99 -7.24 22.91
C GLY A 195 -10.77 -5.73 22.80
N ALA A 196 -10.14 -5.12 23.82
CA ALA A 196 -9.88 -3.67 23.88
C ALA A 196 -8.37 -3.40 23.88
N PRO A 197 -7.68 -3.41 22.72
CA PRO A 197 -6.29 -2.98 22.68
C PRO A 197 -6.23 -1.45 22.77
N GLU A 198 -5.49 -0.94 23.74
CA GLU A 198 -5.21 0.49 23.90
C GLU A 198 -3.69 0.74 23.80
N PRO A 199 -3.09 0.52 22.62
CA PRO A 199 -1.65 0.66 22.48
C PRO A 199 -1.22 2.12 22.53
N GLU A 200 -0.12 2.39 23.23
CA GLU A 200 0.57 3.68 23.21
C GLU A 200 1.37 3.85 21.92
N THR A 201 1.98 2.76 21.46
CA THR A 201 2.76 2.68 20.22
C THR A 201 2.52 1.34 19.54
N ALA A 202 2.84 1.25 18.25
CA ALA A 202 2.77 -0.02 17.52
C ALA A 202 3.95 -0.22 16.60
N VAL A 203 4.37 -1.48 16.44
CA VAL A 203 5.24 -1.92 15.35
C VAL A 203 4.47 -2.94 14.52
N VAL A 204 4.50 -2.77 13.20
CA VAL A 204 3.92 -3.72 12.26
C VAL A 204 5.02 -4.32 11.42
N PHE A 205 5.04 -5.64 11.33
CA PHE A 205 6.08 -6.32 10.58
C PHE A 205 5.53 -7.39 9.64
N ALA A 206 6.21 -7.50 8.51
CA ALA A 206 5.96 -8.50 7.49
C ALA A 206 7.25 -8.79 6.72
N SER A 207 7.39 -10.00 6.20
CA SER A 207 8.60 -10.45 5.53
C SER A 207 8.58 -10.19 4.03
N GLY A 208 9.76 -9.85 3.46
CA GLY A 208 9.96 -9.70 2.03
C GLY A 208 9.05 -8.65 1.39
N SER A 209 8.38 -9.00 0.29
CA SER A 209 7.43 -8.09 -0.39
C SER A 209 6.21 -7.72 0.48
N GLY A 210 5.94 -8.47 1.54
CA GLY A 210 4.97 -8.10 2.57
C GLY A 210 5.30 -6.81 3.33
N TRP A 211 6.54 -6.33 3.28
CA TRP A 211 6.90 -5.08 3.93
C TRP A 211 6.03 -3.89 3.51
N ALA A 212 5.58 -3.83 2.25
CA ALA A 212 4.64 -2.81 1.82
C ALA A 212 3.30 -2.85 2.61
N ALA A 213 2.84 -4.07 3.00
CA ALA A 213 1.68 -4.22 3.86
C ALA A 213 1.92 -3.67 5.27
N ALA A 214 3.11 -3.91 5.84
CA ALA A 214 3.47 -3.37 7.15
C ALA A 214 3.52 -1.84 7.15
N LEU A 215 4.07 -1.23 6.10
CA LEU A 215 4.10 0.23 5.92
C LEU A 215 2.69 0.83 5.86
N GLU A 216 1.80 0.22 5.07
CA GLU A 216 0.42 0.69 4.95
C GLU A 216 -0.37 0.48 6.23
N ALA A 217 -0.22 -0.67 6.90
CA ALA A 217 -0.87 -0.92 8.18
C ALA A 217 -0.43 0.07 9.26
N ALA A 218 0.85 0.41 9.32
CA ALA A 218 1.36 1.44 10.21
C ALA A 218 0.81 2.83 9.86
N LEU A 219 0.57 3.13 8.58
CA LEU A 219 -0.10 4.36 8.16
C LEU A 219 -1.55 4.39 8.64
N LEU A 220 -2.30 3.30 8.44
CA LEU A 220 -3.68 3.19 8.92
C LEU A 220 -3.80 3.37 10.44
N LEU A 221 -2.89 2.78 11.22
CA LEU A 221 -2.87 2.97 12.68
C LEU A 221 -2.66 4.45 13.06
N LYS A 222 -1.82 5.17 12.32
CA LYS A 222 -1.61 6.62 12.53
C LYS A 222 -2.81 7.45 12.08
N GLU A 223 -3.38 7.15 10.93
CA GLU A 223 -4.45 7.95 10.34
C GLU A 223 -5.81 7.72 11.01
N VAL A 224 -6.15 6.46 11.28
CA VAL A 224 -7.48 6.04 11.73
C VAL A 224 -7.55 5.94 13.25
N ALA A 225 -6.50 5.39 13.88
CA ALA A 225 -6.47 5.12 15.32
C ALA A 225 -5.67 6.14 16.13
N LEU A 226 -4.95 7.06 15.48
CA LEU A 226 -4.03 8.03 16.10
C LEU A 226 -2.99 7.33 17.02
N VAL A 227 -2.50 6.16 16.57
CA VAL A 227 -1.44 5.40 17.24
C VAL A 227 -0.13 5.65 16.50
N PRO A 228 0.91 6.17 17.17
CA PRO A 228 2.25 6.18 16.61
C PRO A 228 2.66 4.75 16.22
N ALA A 229 2.97 4.53 14.95
CA ALA A 229 3.26 3.20 14.43
C ALA A 229 4.39 3.22 13.40
N GLU A 230 5.18 2.16 13.39
CA GLU A 230 6.24 1.93 12.43
C GLU A 230 6.00 0.61 11.67
N GLY A 231 6.16 0.64 10.34
CA GLY A 231 6.09 -0.55 9.49
C GLY A 231 7.50 -0.98 9.10
N VAL A 232 7.88 -2.20 9.44
CA VAL A 232 9.24 -2.72 9.24
C VAL A 232 9.26 -4.04 8.49
N GLU A 233 10.34 -4.28 7.76
CA GLU A 233 10.66 -5.64 7.31
C GLU A 233 11.07 -6.48 8.53
N THR A 234 10.63 -7.74 8.59
CA THR A 234 10.73 -8.57 9.81
C THR A 234 12.15 -8.66 10.35
N ARG A 235 13.16 -8.92 9.51
CA ARG A 235 14.55 -9.09 9.98
C ARG A 235 15.19 -7.75 10.35
N GLU A 236 14.91 -6.69 9.62
CA GLU A 236 15.37 -5.36 9.94
C GLU A 236 14.73 -4.87 11.25
N GLY A 237 13.40 -5.08 11.40
CA GLY A 237 12.66 -4.72 12.61
C GLY A 237 13.16 -5.42 13.87
N ALA A 238 13.58 -6.69 13.77
CA ALA A 238 14.12 -7.46 14.89
C ALA A 238 15.44 -6.87 15.46
N THR A 239 16.16 -6.09 14.65
CA THR A 239 17.42 -5.44 15.06
C THR A 239 17.27 -3.94 15.31
N SER A 240 16.09 -3.38 15.18
CA SER A 240 15.80 -1.95 15.33
C SER A 240 14.50 -1.69 16.10
N ALA A 241 13.36 -1.57 15.41
CA ALA A 241 12.10 -1.12 15.99
C ALA A 241 11.59 -2.02 17.14
N MET A 242 11.80 -3.33 17.08
CA MET A 242 11.38 -4.27 18.13
C MET A 242 12.15 -4.08 19.43
N MET A 243 13.35 -3.49 19.39
CA MET A 243 14.17 -3.26 20.58
C MET A 243 13.57 -2.18 21.52
N ALA A 244 12.71 -1.32 20.99
CA ALA A 244 12.06 -0.25 21.75
C ALA A 244 10.71 -0.66 22.34
N LEU A 245 10.24 -1.90 22.11
CA LEU A 245 8.95 -2.35 22.62
C LEU A 245 8.99 -2.55 24.13
N ALA A 246 7.85 -2.28 24.77
CA ALA A 246 7.66 -2.38 26.20
C ALA A 246 6.18 -2.71 26.50
N PRO A 247 5.79 -3.00 27.76
CA PRO A 247 4.40 -3.08 28.12
C PRO A 247 3.62 -1.83 27.71
N GLY A 248 2.45 -2.02 27.08
CA GLY A 248 1.67 -0.93 26.45
C GLY A 248 1.91 -0.80 24.93
N ALA A 249 2.96 -1.41 24.40
CA ALA A 249 3.18 -1.47 22.95
C ALA A 249 2.39 -2.59 22.29
N LEU A 250 2.06 -2.41 21.02
CA LEU A 250 1.45 -3.41 20.15
C LEU A 250 2.45 -3.86 19.07
N ALA A 251 2.59 -5.16 18.91
CA ALA A 251 3.26 -5.76 17.77
C ALA A 251 2.22 -6.47 16.89
N LEU A 252 2.09 -6.02 15.64
CA LEU A 252 1.21 -6.66 14.65
C LEU A 252 2.06 -7.39 13.61
N SER A 253 1.86 -8.68 13.46
CA SER A 253 2.44 -9.44 12.36
C SER A 253 1.43 -9.67 11.23
N LEU A 254 1.89 -9.49 9.98
CA LEU A 254 1.10 -9.68 8.77
C LEU A 254 1.72 -10.79 7.92
N PRO A 255 1.24 -12.04 8.05
CA PRO A 255 1.76 -13.16 7.26
C PRO A 255 1.39 -12.99 5.78
N ALA A 256 2.39 -13.06 4.89
CA ALA A 256 2.25 -12.82 3.47
C ALA A 256 1.49 -13.92 2.69
N GLY A 257 1.16 -15.04 3.33
CA GLY A 257 0.49 -16.18 2.70
C GLY A 257 0.10 -17.24 3.71
N ALA A 258 -0.39 -18.38 3.22
CA ALA A 258 -0.89 -19.48 4.04
C ALA A 258 0.21 -20.34 4.69
N GLY A 259 1.48 -20.09 4.38
CA GLY A 259 2.62 -20.86 4.89
C GLY A 259 3.14 -20.34 6.23
N ASP A 260 3.87 -21.20 6.94
CA ASP A 260 4.64 -20.78 8.11
C ASP A 260 5.83 -19.90 7.70
N ASP A 261 5.99 -18.79 8.39
CA ASP A 261 7.14 -17.91 8.27
C ASP A 261 7.94 -17.95 9.59
N PRO A 262 9.07 -18.68 9.63
CA PRO A 262 9.87 -18.82 10.86
C PRO A 262 10.40 -17.49 11.38
N LEU A 263 10.70 -16.54 10.48
CA LEU A 263 11.18 -15.20 10.88
C LEU A 263 10.08 -14.41 11.58
N LEU A 264 8.85 -14.55 11.09
CA LEU A 264 7.70 -13.89 11.70
C LEU A 264 7.42 -14.46 13.10
N ALA A 265 7.51 -15.78 13.27
CA ALA A 265 7.35 -16.44 14.56
C ALA A 265 8.45 -16.02 15.56
N GLU A 266 9.70 -15.97 15.12
CA GLU A 266 10.84 -15.46 15.94
C GLU A 266 10.62 -14.01 16.39
N ALA A 267 10.14 -13.16 15.48
CA ALA A 267 9.84 -11.77 15.80
C ALA A 267 8.67 -11.63 16.82
N GLU A 268 7.64 -12.44 16.69
CA GLU A 268 6.54 -12.50 17.64
C GLU A 268 7.02 -12.89 19.05
N GLU A 269 7.91 -13.90 19.16
CA GLU A 269 8.51 -14.31 20.42
C GLU A 269 9.36 -13.18 21.06
N ILE A 270 10.16 -12.49 20.28
CA ILE A 270 10.95 -11.34 20.73
C ILE A 270 10.05 -10.26 21.29
N CYS A 271 9.00 -9.88 20.56
CA CYS A 271 8.05 -8.85 20.99
C CYS A 271 7.31 -9.23 22.26
N ALA A 272 6.86 -10.48 22.37
CA ALA A 272 6.18 -11.01 23.55
C ALA A 272 7.13 -11.04 24.77
N GLY A 273 8.40 -11.41 24.56
CA GLY A 273 9.43 -11.42 25.59
C GLY A 273 9.73 -10.03 26.17
N GLN A 274 9.47 -8.97 25.43
CA GLN A 274 9.58 -7.58 25.87
C GLN A 274 8.30 -7.03 26.52
N GLY A 275 7.26 -7.84 26.62
CA GLY A 275 5.98 -7.48 27.23
C GLY A 275 5.02 -6.73 26.29
N ALA A 276 5.31 -6.65 25.01
CA ALA A 276 4.38 -6.11 24.03
C ALA A 276 3.18 -7.04 23.83
N ARG A 277 2.01 -6.47 23.55
CA ARG A 277 0.86 -7.25 23.09
C ARG A 277 1.09 -7.66 21.64
N VAL A 278 1.21 -8.96 21.39
CA VAL A 278 1.39 -9.49 20.05
C VAL A 278 0.04 -9.88 19.45
N LEU A 279 -0.23 -9.40 18.24
CA LEU A 279 -1.37 -9.78 17.42
C LEU A 279 -0.86 -10.32 16.09
N ARG A 280 -1.40 -11.46 15.67
CA ARG A 280 -1.19 -11.99 14.33
C ARG A 280 -2.45 -11.77 13.51
N GLY A 281 -2.34 -10.94 12.47
CA GLY A 281 -3.44 -10.74 11.53
C GLY A 281 -3.75 -12.01 10.74
N PRO A 282 -5.02 -12.26 10.37
CA PRO A 282 -5.33 -13.34 9.45
C PRO A 282 -4.61 -13.11 8.12
N GLY A 283 -3.76 -14.06 7.75
CA GLY A 283 -3.01 -14.00 6.50
C GLY A 283 -3.92 -14.08 5.28
N GLY A 284 -3.42 -13.61 4.15
CA GLY A 284 -4.03 -13.84 2.85
C GLY A 284 -4.01 -15.34 2.50
N GLU A 285 -4.90 -15.77 1.62
CA GLU A 285 -4.88 -17.14 1.08
C GLU A 285 -3.97 -17.26 -0.13
N THR A 286 -3.50 -16.13 -0.66
CA THR A 286 -2.63 -16.13 -1.85
C THR A 286 -1.32 -16.86 -1.58
N SER A 287 -0.91 -17.67 -2.53
CA SER A 287 0.41 -18.28 -2.53
C SER A 287 1.50 -17.31 -3.02
N ASP A 288 1.11 -16.22 -3.67
CA ASP A 288 2.03 -15.21 -4.19
C ASP A 288 2.21 -14.08 -3.19
N ARG A 289 3.37 -14.04 -2.51
CA ARG A 289 3.67 -13.03 -1.48
C ARG A 289 3.75 -11.60 -2.01
N ARG A 290 3.94 -11.41 -3.33
CA ARG A 290 3.92 -10.08 -3.97
C ARG A 290 2.56 -9.40 -3.82
N LEU A 291 1.50 -10.17 -3.56
CA LEU A 291 0.14 -9.69 -3.30
C LEU A 291 -0.15 -9.41 -1.82
N ALA A 292 0.83 -9.58 -0.93
CA ALA A 292 0.65 -9.45 0.51
C ALA A 292 0.09 -8.08 0.92
N ALA A 293 0.53 -6.99 0.26
CA ALA A 293 0.03 -5.63 0.53
C ALA A 293 -1.48 -5.51 0.38
N VAL A 294 -2.10 -6.30 -0.50
CA VAL A 294 -3.55 -6.33 -0.71
C VAL A 294 -4.22 -7.40 0.14
N SER A 295 -3.65 -8.61 0.18
CA SER A 295 -4.28 -9.75 0.84
C SER A 295 -4.35 -9.63 2.36
N THR A 296 -3.43 -8.89 2.99
CA THR A 296 -3.42 -8.64 4.45
C THR A 296 -4.09 -7.33 4.84
N PHE A 297 -4.38 -6.46 3.88
CA PHE A 297 -4.98 -5.14 4.12
C PHE A 297 -6.25 -5.16 4.96
N PRO A 298 -7.22 -6.10 4.76
CA PRO A 298 -8.43 -6.14 5.57
C PRO A 298 -8.17 -6.29 7.07
N ALA A 299 -7.14 -7.06 7.47
CA ALA A 299 -6.76 -7.22 8.86
C ALA A 299 -6.22 -5.90 9.46
N ALA A 300 -5.36 -5.20 8.71
CA ALA A 300 -4.82 -3.91 9.11
C ALA A 300 -5.93 -2.84 9.27
N ALA A 301 -6.84 -2.77 8.30
CA ALA A 301 -7.96 -1.83 8.33
C ALA A 301 -8.93 -2.15 9.47
N ALA A 302 -9.23 -3.42 9.71
CA ALA A 302 -10.08 -3.86 10.81
C ALA A 302 -9.51 -3.47 12.18
N LEU A 303 -8.20 -3.70 12.39
CA LEU A 303 -7.52 -3.34 13.64
C LEU A 303 -7.50 -1.83 13.86
N ALA A 304 -7.12 -1.06 12.84
CA ALA A 304 -7.05 0.40 12.94
C ALA A 304 -8.44 1.00 13.23
N ALA A 305 -9.47 0.56 12.52
CA ALA A 305 -10.84 1.00 12.76
C ALA A 305 -11.35 0.58 14.16
N HIS A 306 -11.05 -0.66 14.58
CA HIS A 306 -11.43 -1.16 15.90
C HIS A 306 -10.84 -0.29 17.02
N ILE A 307 -9.54 -0.02 17.00
CA ILE A 307 -8.87 0.84 17.97
C ILE A 307 -9.40 2.28 17.91
N GLY A 308 -9.59 2.83 16.69
CA GLY A 308 -10.14 4.17 16.51
C GLY A 308 -11.53 4.33 17.12
N LEU A 309 -12.42 3.37 16.89
CA LEU A 309 -13.77 3.36 17.47
C LEU A 309 -13.74 3.25 18.99
N GLN A 310 -12.86 2.42 19.57
CA GLN A 310 -12.70 2.32 21.02
C GLN A 310 -12.21 3.64 21.65
N ARG A 311 -11.40 4.41 20.93
CA ARG A 311 -10.96 5.74 21.32
C ARG A 311 -12.01 6.84 21.07
N GLY A 312 -13.19 6.49 20.53
CA GLY A 312 -14.25 7.45 20.22
C GLY A 312 -13.91 8.36 19.03
N LEU A 313 -13.02 7.92 18.13
CA LEU A 313 -12.61 8.71 16.97
C LEU A 313 -13.60 8.54 15.80
N ASP A 314 -13.72 9.56 14.96
CA ASP A 314 -14.34 9.46 13.65
C ASP A 314 -13.34 8.79 12.69
N VAL A 315 -13.53 7.50 12.45
CA VAL A 315 -12.64 6.70 11.59
C VAL A 315 -12.83 6.97 10.10
N ASP A 316 -13.96 7.58 9.71
CA ASP A 316 -14.28 7.90 8.33
C ASP A 316 -13.73 9.28 7.94
N ARG A 317 -13.70 10.22 8.88
CA ARG A 317 -13.17 11.57 8.69
C ARG A 317 -12.32 12.02 9.89
N PRO A 318 -11.10 11.51 10.02
CA PRO A 318 -10.22 11.88 11.13
C PRO A 318 -9.93 13.38 11.18
N ALA A 319 -9.66 13.89 12.38
CA ALA A 319 -9.49 15.33 12.64
C ALA A 319 -8.33 15.99 11.87
N TRP A 320 -7.34 15.22 11.42
CA TRP A 320 -6.20 15.70 10.62
C TRP A 320 -6.54 16.02 9.14
N THR A 321 -7.72 15.59 8.65
CA THR A 321 -8.11 15.62 7.24
C THR A 321 -7.89 16.98 6.57
N ASP A 322 -8.37 18.06 7.18
CA ASP A 322 -8.26 19.40 6.57
C ASP A 322 -6.82 19.91 6.54
N ALA A 323 -6.00 19.55 7.55
CA ALA A 323 -4.59 19.90 7.58
C ALA A 323 -3.80 19.17 6.49
N TYR A 324 -4.10 17.88 6.28
CA TYR A 324 -3.51 17.08 5.22
C TYR A 324 -3.78 17.68 3.84
N TYR A 325 -5.04 18.01 3.51
CA TYR A 325 -5.37 18.55 2.19
C TYR A 325 -4.71 19.89 1.90
N ARG A 326 -4.45 20.72 2.90
CA ARG A 326 -3.67 21.96 2.72
C ARG A 326 -2.23 21.71 2.29
N VAL A 327 -1.62 20.63 2.76
CA VAL A 327 -0.25 20.23 2.39
C VAL A 327 -0.21 19.50 1.05
N ALA A 328 -1.18 18.62 0.82
CA ALA A 328 -1.20 17.72 -0.32
C ALA A 328 -1.56 18.41 -1.65
N ARG A 329 -2.38 19.47 -1.61
CA ARG A 329 -2.84 20.17 -2.80
C ARG A 329 -1.96 21.38 -3.13
N ARG A 330 -1.83 21.69 -4.42
CA ARG A 330 -1.27 22.97 -4.85
C ARG A 330 -2.15 24.11 -4.32
N ALA A 331 -1.53 25.18 -3.82
CA ALA A 331 -2.26 26.42 -3.60
C ALA A 331 -2.74 26.92 -4.97
N GLY A 332 -4.05 27.10 -5.13
CA GLY A 332 -4.66 27.64 -6.33
C GLY A 332 -4.28 29.13 -6.53
#